data_ad96508132fa2e62bc476cea0b3032f8
#
_entry.id   ad96508132fa2e62bc476cea0b3032f8
#
_cell.length_a   1.000
_cell.length_b   1.000
_cell.length_c   1.000
_cell.angle_alpha   90.00
_cell.angle_beta   90.00
_cell.angle_gamma   90.00
#
_symmetry.space_group_name_H-M   'P 1'
#
loop_
_entity.id
_entity.type
_entity.pdbx_description
1 polymer ?
#
loop_
_entity_poly.entity_id
_entity_poly.type
_entity_poly.pdbx_seq_one_letter_code
_entity_poly.pdbx_strand_id
1 'polypeptide(L)'
;MWATVASCARECLAVTRGPDNRIFLPMSDARLTSLAVDSSLPHRTIAVRARRGKNPGLFWLGGFKSDMKGTKAEALDRWAEKEGRACVRFDYSGHGESGGVFTDGTIGRWLEESLAIYIRFAQGPQVLIGSSMGGWLALLLVHALSQRDGAAPVVGMVLIAPAVDFTEELMWKQFPDATRHEVEQKGLWMRPSAYGEELYPITRALIEDGRKHLLLGGLIETGCPVHILQGVEDPDVPWRHAVELVSRFSRDDVVLTLIKDGDHRLSRQEDIERLFAAVKEF
;
A
#
# COMPACT_ATOMS: atom_id res chain seq x y z
N MET A 1 38.74 -13.35 40.96
CA MET A 1 37.42 -13.92 40.68
C MET A 1 36.87 -13.25 39.43
N TRP A 2 36.91 -13.92 38.33
CA TRP A 2 36.70 -13.38 37.00
C TRP A 2 35.24 -13.63 36.59
N ALA A 3 34.52 -12.57 36.25
CA ALA A 3 33.20 -12.66 35.65
C ALA A 3 33.33 -12.63 34.13
N THR A 4 32.87 -13.68 33.49
CA THR A 4 32.84 -13.90 32.06
C THR A 4 31.71 -13.08 31.46
N VAL A 5 32.03 -12.12 30.61
CA VAL A 5 31.07 -11.38 29.78
C VAL A 5 30.88 -12.13 28.47
N ALA A 6 29.70 -12.64 28.21
CA ALA A 6 29.33 -13.25 26.96
C ALA A 6 29.27 -12.19 25.85
N SER A 7 30.15 -12.33 24.86
CA SER A 7 30.19 -11.56 23.64
C SER A 7 29.02 -11.94 22.73
N CYS A 8 28.07 -11.03 22.54
CA CYS A 8 27.06 -11.12 21.50
C CYS A 8 27.70 -10.71 20.18
N ALA A 9 28.10 -11.68 19.35
CA ALA A 9 28.64 -11.45 18.03
C ALA A 9 27.55 -10.85 17.12
N ARG A 10 27.64 -9.55 16.86
CA ARG A 10 26.94 -8.91 15.75
C ARG A 10 27.65 -9.33 14.45
N GLU A 11 27.04 -10.19 13.67
CA GLU A 11 27.47 -10.42 12.29
C GLU A 11 27.29 -9.11 11.50
N CYS A 12 28.40 -8.40 11.31
CA CYS A 12 28.48 -7.31 10.34
C CYS A 12 28.38 -7.91 8.94
N LEU A 13 27.22 -7.83 8.33
CA LEU A 13 27.05 -8.11 6.91
C LEU A 13 27.85 -7.08 6.10
N ALA A 14 28.76 -7.57 5.26
CA ALA A 14 29.56 -6.76 4.35
C ALA A 14 28.64 -6.03 3.36
N VAL A 15 28.46 -4.73 3.58
CA VAL A 15 27.76 -3.83 2.66
C VAL A 15 28.74 -3.40 1.59
N THR A 16 28.65 -3.97 0.39
CA THR A 16 29.40 -3.46 -0.77
C THR A 16 28.67 -2.24 -1.34
N ARG A 17 29.33 -1.09 -1.31
CA ARG A 17 28.84 0.14 -1.94
C ARG A 17 29.29 0.16 -3.40
N GLY A 18 28.35 0.25 -4.35
CA GLY A 18 28.65 0.57 -5.74
C GLY A 18 29.05 2.05 -5.91
N PRO A 19 29.55 2.46 -7.08
CA PRO A 19 30.06 3.80 -7.35
C PRO A 19 29.00 4.92 -7.20
N ASP A 20 27.72 4.57 -7.08
CA ASP A 20 26.58 5.48 -6.96
C ASP A 20 25.88 5.41 -5.58
N ASN A 21 26.60 4.96 -4.55
CA ASN A 21 26.15 4.88 -3.15
C ASN A 21 24.92 3.96 -2.89
N ARG A 22 24.59 3.07 -3.85
CA ARG A 22 23.51 2.09 -3.70
C ARG A 22 23.97 0.89 -2.87
N ILE A 23 23.17 0.52 -1.88
CA ILE A 23 23.41 -0.66 -1.04
C ILE A 23 23.02 -1.91 -1.83
N PHE A 24 23.98 -2.79 -2.12
CA PHE A 24 23.73 -4.09 -2.72
C PHE A 24 23.38 -5.11 -1.63
N LEU A 25 22.15 -5.61 -1.61
CA LEU A 25 21.74 -6.74 -0.77
C LEU A 25 21.92 -8.06 -1.52
N PRO A 26 22.39 -9.15 -0.89
CA PRO A 26 22.57 -10.44 -1.56
C PRO A 26 21.23 -11.05 -2.00
N MET A 27 21.27 -11.79 -3.10
CA MET A 27 20.11 -12.45 -3.74
C MET A 27 19.73 -13.72 -2.97
N SER A 28 18.91 -13.64 -1.95
CA SER A 28 18.02 -14.71 -1.45
C SER A 28 17.24 -14.21 -0.24
N ASP A 29 15.96 -14.49 -0.19
CA ASP A 29 14.97 -14.13 0.82
C ASP A 29 14.68 -12.62 0.93
N ALA A 30 13.40 -12.28 0.91
CA ALA A 30 12.91 -10.92 1.21
C ALA A 30 13.22 -10.61 2.69
N ARG A 31 14.41 -10.09 2.97
CA ARG A 31 14.86 -9.79 4.34
C ARG A 31 14.14 -8.55 4.85
N LEU A 32 13.72 -8.63 6.10
CA LEU A 32 13.24 -7.47 6.82
C LEU A 32 14.37 -6.42 6.93
N THR A 33 14.10 -5.23 6.45
CA THR A 33 14.95 -4.05 6.64
C THR A 33 14.09 -2.89 7.11
N SER A 34 14.70 -1.84 7.59
CA SER A 34 13.99 -0.64 8.01
C SER A 34 14.58 0.59 7.33
N LEU A 35 13.71 1.52 6.97
CA LEU A 35 14.08 2.82 6.44
C LEU A 35 13.56 3.91 7.38
N ALA A 36 14.45 4.81 7.80
CA ALA A 36 14.03 6.05 8.42
C ALA A 36 13.54 6.99 7.32
N VAL A 37 12.28 7.36 7.37
CA VAL A 37 11.71 8.39 6.50
C VAL A 37 11.98 9.73 7.16
N ASP A 38 12.89 10.49 6.55
CA ASP A 38 13.23 11.84 7.01
C ASP A 38 12.26 12.83 6.41
N SER A 39 11.38 13.33 7.25
CA SER A 39 10.60 14.52 6.99
C SER A 39 10.82 15.45 8.17
N SER A 40 10.36 16.67 8.09
CA SER A 40 10.38 17.65 9.20
C SER A 40 9.65 17.18 10.48
N LEU A 41 9.15 15.94 10.49
CA LEU A 41 8.49 15.24 11.60
C LEU A 41 9.41 14.14 12.18
N PRO A 42 9.16 13.67 13.42
CA PRO A 42 10.02 12.69 14.07
C PRO A 42 10.23 11.44 13.20
N HIS A 43 11.47 10.95 13.21
CA HIS A 43 11.91 9.79 12.41
C HIS A 43 10.93 8.64 12.49
N ARG A 44 10.43 8.22 11.32
CA ARG A 44 9.54 7.06 11.19
C ARG A 44 10.35 5.86 10.68
N THR A 45 10.30 4.76 11.37
CA THR A 45 10.95 3.52 10.96
C THR A 45 9.95 2.66 10.21
N ILE A 46 10.17 2.48 8.91
CA ILE A 46 9.31 1.69 8.04
C ILE A 46 9.94 0.32 7.80
N ALA A 47 9.21 -0.72 8.13
CA ALA A 47 9.59 -2.11 7.88
C ALA A 47 9.34 -2.47 6.41
N VAL A 48 10.36 -3.01 5.75
CA VAL A 48 10.34 -3.32 4.31
C VAL A 48 10.86 -4.72 4.06
N ARG A 49 10.21 -5.46 3.18
CA ARG A 49 10.72 -6.69 2.57
C ARG A 49 10.89 -6.47 1.07
N ALA A 50 12.13 -6.49 0.62
CA ALA A 50 12.49 -6.29 -0.78
C ALA A 50 13.23 -7.52 -1.32
N ARG A 51 12.65 -8.12 -2.35
CA ARG A 51 13.23 -9.21 -3.14
C ARG A 51 13.75 -8.65 -4.45
N ARG A 52 14.96 -9.00 -4.82
CA ARG A 52 15.51 -8.72 -6.15
C ARG A 52 14.98 -9.74 -7.16
N GLY A 53 14.91 -9.34 -8.41
CA GLY A 53 14.46 -10.20 -9.49
C GLY A 53 14.39 -9.47 -10.82
N LYS A 54 13.74 -10.12 -11.78
CA LYS A 54 13.46 -9.56 -13.11
C LYS A 54 12.45 -8.43 -13.04
N ASN A 55 12.50 -7.55 -14.01
CA ASN A 55 11.49 -6.52 -14.26
C ASN A 55 10.42 -7.03 -15.25
N PRO A 56 9.21 -6.45 -15.20
CA PRO A 56 8.78 -5.43 -14.22
C PRO A 56 8.73 -5.99 -12.79
N GLY A 57 9.24 -5.21 -11.83
CA GLY A 57 9.12 -5.52 -10.41
C GLY A 57 7.69 -5.32 -9.90
N LEU A 58 7.38 -5.84 -8.71
CA LEU A 58 6.10 -5.70 -8.05
C LEU A 58 6.24 -4.80 -6.83
N PHE A 59 5.36 -3.83 -6.68
CA PHE A 59 5.35 -2.92 -5.54
C PHE A 59 3.99 -2.95 -4.85
N TRP A 60 3.95 -3.54 -3.65
CA TRP A 60 2.73 -3.75 -2.89
C TRP A 60 2.40 -2.57 -1.99
N LEU A 61 1.14 -2.13 -2.05
CA LEU A 61 0.54 -1.09 -1.20
C LEU A 61 -0.63 -1.71 -0.42
N GLY A 62 -0.50 -1.82 0.89
CA GLY A 62 -1.47 -2.46 1.77
C GLY A 62 -2.72 -1.61 2.03
N GLY A 63 -3.76 -2.24 2.59
CA GLY A 63 -4.99 -1.57 3.02
C GLY A 63 -4.90 -0.97 4.43
N PHE A 64 -5.95 -0.24 4.81
CA PHE A 64 -6.11 0.33 6.14
C PHE A 64 -6.14 -0.77 7.22
N LYS A 65 -5.31 -0.63 8.25
CA LYS A 65 -5.09 -1.64 9.32
C LYS A 65 -4.66 -3.03 8.81
N SER A 66 -4.08 -3.11 7.62
CA SER A 66 -3.48 -4.32 7.07
C SER A 66 -1.96 -4.29 7.23
N ASP A 67 -1.31 -5.43 7.09
CA ASP A 67 0.14 -5.53 7.10
C ASP A 67 0.70 -6.28 5.87
N MET A 68 2.01 -6.20 5.67
CA MET A 68 2.72 -6.82 4.54
C MET A 68 2.82 -8.36 4.64
N LYS A 69 2.31 -8.96 5.72
CA LYS A 69 2.19 -10.42 5.93
C LYS A 69 0.78 -10.92 5.64
N GLY A 70 -0.14 -10.04 5.25
CA GLY A 70 -1.48 -10.42 4.84
C GLY A 70 -1.49 -11.37 3.65
N THR A 71 -2.54 -12.19 3.55
CA THR A 71 -2.66 -13.31 2.58
C THR A 71 -2.26 -12.93 1.15
N LYS A 72 -2.78 -11.80 0.62
CA LYS A 72 -2.47 -11.34 -0.76
C LYS A 72 -1.01 -10.93 -0.91
N ALA A 73 -0.47 -10.18 0.06
CA ALA A 73 0.91 -9.68 0.01
C ALA A 73 1.92 -10.84 0.03
N GLU A 74 1.71 -11.83 0.89
CA GLU A 74 2.56 -13.02 0.93
C GLU A 74 2.39 -13.93 -0.29
N ALA A 75 1.15 -14.11 -0.77
CA ALA A 75 0.90 -14.88 -1.97
C ALA A 75 1.60 -14.26 -3.18
N LEU A 76 1.56 -12.92 -3.30
CA LEU A 76 2.23 -12.18 -4.36
C LEU A 76 3.76 -12.32 -4.28
N ASP A 77 4.35 -12.24 -3.08
CA ASP A 77 5.80 -12.41 -2.90
C ASP A 77 6.26 -13.83 -3.25
N ARG A 78 5.52 -14.87 -2.81
CA ARG A 78 5.80 -16.27 -3.20
C ARG A 78 5.65 -16.51 -4.69
N TRP A 79 4.66 -15.88 -5.32
CA TRP A 79 4.50 -15.94 -6.76
C TRP A 79 5.66 -15.23 -7.48
N ALA A 80 6.03 -14.02 -7.03
CA ALA A 80 7.18 -13.28 -7.57
C ALA A 80 8.48 -14.08 -7.48
N GLU A 81 8.69 -14.81 -6.38
CA GLU A 81 9.82 -15.71 -6.21
C GLU A 81 9.87 -16.81 -7.29
N LYS A 82 8.74 -17.48 -7.52
CA LYS A 82 8.63 -18.54 -8.54
C LYS A 82 8.87 -18.01 -9.95
N GLU A 83 8.37 -16.82 -10.26
CA GLU A 83 8.55 -16.17 -11.56
C GLU A 83 9.93 -15.48 -11.69
N GLY A 84 10.70 -15.41 -10.61
CA GLY A 84 11.99 -14.72 -10.56
C GLY A 84 11.87 -13.20 -10.69
N ARG A 85 10.71 -12.62 -10.33
CA ARG A 85 10.44 -11.17 -10.37
C ARG A 85 10.86 -10.47 -9.09
N ALA A 86 11.28 -9.21 -9.21
CA ALA A 86 11.48 -8.34 -8.04
C ALA A 86 10.14 -8.08 -7.34
N CYS A 87 10.17 -7.95 -6.00
CA CYS A 87 8.97 -7.65 -5.21
C CYS A 87 9.34 -6.80 -3.99
N VAL A 88 8.62 -5.72 -3.79
CA VAL A 88 8.73 -4.85 -2.61
C VAL A 88 7.38 -4.82 -1.90
N ARG A 89 7.39 -5.09 -0.60
CA ARG A 89 6.24 -4.93 0.30
C ARG A 89 6.71 -4.31 1.61
N PHE A 90 5.88 -3.51 2.22
CA PHE A 90 6.21 -2.76 3.44
C PHE A 90 4.97 -2.49 4.27
N ASP A 91 5.17 -2.12 5.52
CA ASP A 91 4.14 -1.64 6.41
C ASP A 91 4.24 -0.13 6.54
N TYR A 92 3.11 0.58 6.46
CA TYR A 92 3.07 2.00 6.78
C TYR A 92 3.36 2.23 8.28
N SER A 93 3.72 3.45 8.67
CA SER A 93 3.80 3.78 10.09
C SER A 93 2.49 3.47 10.81
N GLY A 94 2.61 2.90 12.02
CA GLY A 94 1.46 2.43 12.80
C GLY A 94 0.83 1.13 12.32
N HIS A 95 1.39 0.46 11.31
CA HIS A 95 0.96 -0.85 10.81
C HIS A 95 2.04 -1.91 11.01
N GLY A 96 1.63 -3.15 11.18
CA GLY A 96 2.47 -4.34 11.17
C GLY A 96 3.76 -4.23 11.98
N GLU A 97 4.90 -4.34 11.30
CA GLU A 97 6.25 -4.32 11.89
C GLU A 97 6.89 -2.91 11.86
N SER A 98 6.21 -1.91 11.30
CA SER A 98 6.68 -0.53 11.29
C SER A 98 6.48 0.16 12.64
N GLY A 99 7.33 1.14 12.91
CA GLY A 99 7.17 2.00 14.08
C GLY A 99 6.02 3.01 13.94
N GLY A 100 5.81 3.79 14.99
CA GLY A 100 4.77 4.81 15.04
C GLY A 100 3.47 4.34 15.65
N VAL A 101 2.54 5.27 15.81
CA VAL A 101 1.20 5.01 16.37
C VAL A 101 0.17 5.12 15.25
N PHE A 102 -0.75 4.16 15.18
CA PHE A 102 -1.74 4.10 14.10
C PHE A 102 -2.60 5.37 14.01
N THR A 103 -2.96 5.96 15.17
CA THR A 103 -3.77 7.18 15.23
C THR A 103 -3.08 8.44 14.71
N ASP A 104 -1.75 8.39 14.50
CA ASP A 104 -1.00 9.48 13.86
C ASP A 104 -1.02 9.36 12.33
N GLY A 105 -1.57 8.28 11.81
CA GLY A 105 -1.61 7.98 10.38
C GLY A 105 -2.58 8.86 9.62
N THR A 106 -2.16 9.31 8.45
CA THR A 106 -2.98 10.06 7.49
C THR A 106 -2.64 9.63 6.06
N ILE A 107 -3.49 9.95 5.11
CA ILE A 107 -3.28 9.62 3.69
C ILE A 107 -1.98 10.24 3.17
N GLY A 108 -1.75 11.53 3.47
CA GLY A 108 -0.53 12.22 3.06
C GLY A 108 0.74 11.61 3.67
N ARG A 109 0.66 11.22 4.95
CA ARG A 109 1.78 10.57 5.65
C ARG A 109 2.14 9.21 5.03
N TRP A 110 1.15 8.39 4.76
CA TRP A 110 1.35 7.07 4.14
C TRP A 110 1.78 7.16 2.66
N LEU A 111 1.33 8.20 1.95
CA LEU A 111 1.83 8.52 0.61
C LEU A 111 3.31 8.91 0.62
N GLU A 112 3.72 9.77 1.54
CA GLU A 112 5.12 10.18 1.72
C GLU A 112 6.02 8.98 2.00
N GLU A 113 5.58 8.06 2.87
CA GLU A 113 6.27 6.81 3.16
C GLU A 113 6.36 5.90 1.93
N SER A 114 5.24 5.73 1.21
CA SER A 114 5.19 4.96 -0.03
C SER A 114 6.18 5.47 -1.06
N LEU A 115 6.25 6.79 -1.22
CA LEU A 115 7.18 7.45 -2.13
C LEU A 115 8.64 7.23 -1.72
N ALA A 116 8.96 7.37 -0.44
CA ALA A 116 10.31 7.15 0.09
C ALA A 116 10.77 5.69 -0.12
N ILE A 117 9.87 4.72 0.13
CA ILE A 117 10.13 3.31 -0.09
C ILE A 117 10.29 3.01 -1.59
N TYR A 118 9.43 3.57 -2.43
CA TYR A 118 9.52 3.39 -3.89
C TYR A 118 10.88 3.89 -4.42
N ILE A 119 11.26 5.13 -4.11
CA ILE A 119 12.54 5.71 -4.55
C ILE A 119 13.72 4.87 -4.08
N ARG A 120 13.63 4.29 -2.88
CA ARG A 120 14.73 3.55 -2.28
C ARG A 120 14.87 2.13 -2.80
N PHE A 121 13.77 1.43 -3.05
CA PHE A 121 13.76 -0.02 -3.27
C PHE A 121 13.28 -0.43 -4.66
N ALA A 122 12.46 0.38 -5.36
CA ALA A 122 12.03 0.06 -6.71
C ALA A 122 13.17 0.27 -7.71
N GLN A 123 13.50 -0.78 -8.46
CA GLN A 123 14.56 -0.75 -9.47
C GLN A 123 14.00 -1.18 -10.82
N GLY A 124 14.19 -0.34 -11.85
CA GLY A 124 13.60 -0.57 -13.18
C GLY A 124 12.07 -0.48 -13.19
N PRO A 125 11.42 -0.87 -14.28
CA PRO A 125 9.95 -0.82 -14.43
C PRO A 125 9.23 -1.56 -13.29
N GLN A 126 8.12 -0.98 -12.81
CA GLN A 126 7.32 -1.52 -11.71
C GLN A 126 5.85 -1.66 -12.09
N VAL A 127 5.20 -2.69 -11.57
CA VAL A 127 3.75 -2.80 -11.48
C VAL A 127 3.34 -2.44 -10.04
N LEU A 128 2.48 -1.44 -9.87
CA LEU A 128 1.91 -1.11 -8.56
C LEU A 128 0.73 -2.03 -8.27
N ILE A 129 0.72 -2.66 -7.10
CA ILE A 129 -0.39 -3.48 -6.65
C ILE A 129 -0.96 -2.86 -5.37
N GLY A 130 -2.15 -2.27 -5.45
CA GLY A 130 -2.81 -1.59 -4.34
C GLY A 130 -4.09 -2.29 -3.89
N SER A 131 -4.21 -2.60 -2.59
CA SER A 131 -5.42 -3.20 -2.03
C SER A 131 -6.15 -2.22 -1.13
N SER A 132 -7.45 -2.02 -1.37
CA SER A 132 -8.31 -1.12 -0.58
C SER A 132 -7.73 0.31 -0.52
N MET A 133 -7.41 0.85 0.66
CA MET A 133 -6.67 2.11 0.82
C MET A 133 -5.40 2.16 -0.05
N GLY A 134 -4.68 1.02 -0.17
CA GLY A 134 -3.50 0.93 -1.02
C GLY A 134 -3.77 1.18 -2.49
N GLY A 135 -5.00 0.96 -2.97
CA GLY A 135 -5.43 1.35 -4.30
C GLY A 135 -5.48 2.87 -4.48
N TRP A 136 -5.97 3.59 -3.49
CA TRP A 136 -5.93 5.06 -3.49
C TRP A 136 -4.50 5.57 -3.43
N LEU A 137 -3.69 5.03 -2.50
CA LEU A 137 -2.28 5.39 -2.40
C LEU A 137 -1.48 5.07 -3.67
N ALA A 138 -1.82 4.00 -4.41
CA ALA A 138 -1.19 3.69 -5.69
C ALA A 138 -1.44 4.78 -6.75
N LEU A 139 -2.68 5.27 -6.85
CA LEU A 139 -3.05 6.36 -7.75
C LEU A 139 -2.35 7.68 -7.37
N LEU A 140 -2.29 7.99 -6.08
CA LEU A 140 -1.56 9.17 -5.59
C LEU A 140 -0.05 9.03 -5.82
N LEU A 141 0.50 7.83 -5.62
CA LEU A 141 1.92 7.56 -5.80
C LEU A 141 2.34 7.71 -7.27
N VAL A 142 1.58 7.15 -8.22
CA VAL A 142 1.92 7.30 -9.66
C VAL A 142 1.90 8.75 -10.08
N HIS A 143 0.95 9.55 -9.58
CA HIS A 143 0.92 10.99 -9.82
C HIS A 143 2.15 11.68 -9.22
N ALA A 144 2.52 11.38 -7.96
CA ALA A 144 3.71 11.96 -7.34
C ALA A 144 5.01 11.58 -8.06
N LEU A 145 5.08 10.36 -8.62
CA LEU A 145 6.24 9.88 -9.40
C LEU A 145 6.34 10.56 -10.76
N SER A 146 5.20 10.87 -11.42
CA SER A 146 5.20 11.57 -12.73
C SER A 146 5.79 12.99 -12.65
N GLN A 147 5.83 13.58 -11.45
CA GLN A 147 6.43 14.89 -11.20
C GLN A 147 7.93 14.82 -10.84
N ARG A 148 8.55 13.62 -10.92
CA ARG A 148 9.93 13.40 -10.49
C ARG A 148 10.78 12.80 -11.60
N ASP A 149 11.86 13.48 -11.93
CA ASP A 149 12.87 12.95 -12.84
C ASP A 149 13.64 11.79 -12.22
N GLY A 150 13.93 10.77 -13.03
CA GLY A 150 14.77 9.64 -12.64
C GLY A 150 14.13 8.60 -11.73
N ALA A 151 12.84 8.72 -11.41
CA ALA A 151 12.11 7.65 -10.72
C ALA A 151 11.96 6.43 -11.64
N ALA A 152 11.95 5.23 -11.04
CA ALA A 152 11.65 4.01 -11.79
C ALA A 152 10.24 4.13 -12.41
N PRO A 153 10.04 3.76 -13.70
CA PRO A 153 8.75 3.94 -14.36
C PRO A 153 7.71 2.94 -13.84
N VAL A 154 6.48 3.40 -13.67
CA VAL A 154 5.31 2.54 -13.45
C VAL A 154 4.78 2.12 -14.82
N VAL A 155 4.71 0.80 -15.07
CA VAL A 155 4.30 0.24 -16.36
C VAL A 155 2.93 -0.42 -16.33
N GLY A 156 2.32 -0.53 -15.15
CA GLY A 156 0.98 -1.05 -14.98
C GLY A 156 0.52 -0.98 -13.53
N MET A 157 -0.77 -1.10 -13.31
CA MET A 157 -1.38 -1.09 -11.99
C MET A 157 -2.41 -2.21 -11.84
N VAL A 158 -2.41 -2.91 -10.69
CA VAL A 158 -3.50 -3.81 -10.29
C VAL A 158 -4.11 -3.28 -8.99
N LEU A 159 -5.38 -2.90 -9.05
CA LEU A 159 -6.11 -2.33 -7.91
C LEU A 159 -7.16 -3.33 -7.42
N ILE A 160 -7.06 -3.73 -6.16
CA ILE A 160 -7.92 -4.75 -5.54
C ILE A 160 -8.89 -4.07 -4.59
N ALA A 161 -10.18 -4.10 -4.89
CA ALA A 161 -11.23 -3.43 -4.11
C ALA A 161 -10.83 -1.99 -3.73
N PRO A 162 -10.44 -1.12 -4.72
CA PRO A 162 -9.80 0.17 -4.43
C PRO A 162 -10.75 1.12 -3.71
N ALA A 163 -10.39 1.48 -2.47
CA ALA A 163 -11.15 2.41 -1.64
C ALA A 163 -10.68 3.86 -1.86
N VAL A 164 -10.84 4.37 -3.09
CA VAL A 164 -10.43 5.74 -3.45
C VAL A 164 -11.31 6.74 -2.70
N ASP A 165 -10.69 7.78 -2.13
CA ASP A 165 -11.38 8.82 -1.36
C ASP A 165 -12.21 8.28 -0.17
N PHE A 166 -11.85 7.10 0.37
CA PHE A 166 -12.68 6.37 1.34
C PHE A 166 -12.98 7.18 2.60
N THR A 167 -12.08 8.04 3.02
CA THR A 167 -12.25 8.89 4.20
C THR A 167 -13.44 9.83 4.06
N GLU A 168 -13.71 10.33 2.87
CA GLU A 168 -14.84 11.20 2.56
C GLU A 168 -16.04 10.40 2.05
N GLU A 169 -15.86 9.58 0.99
CA GLU A 169 -16.96 8.94 0.27
C GLU A 169 -17.58 7.75 1.04
N LEU A 170 -16.72 6.91 1.64
CA LEU A 170 -17.14 5.67 2.28
C LEU A 170 -17.20 5.77 3.82
N MET A 171 -16.71 6.87 4.40
CA MET A 171 -16.78 7.12 5.84
C MET A 171 -17.53 8.38 6.15
N TRP A 172 -16.96 9.57 5.94
CA TRP A 172 -17.52 10.82 6.42
C TRP A 172 -18.96 11.06 5.93
N LYS A 173 -19.21 10.89 4.65
CA LYS A 173 -20.55 11.06 4.05
C LYS A 173 -21.56 10.04 4.57
N GLN A 174 -21.10 8.87 5.01
CA GLN A 174 -21.95 7.79 5.52
C GLN A 174 -22.16 7.85 7.05
N PHE A 175 -21.35 8.65 7.76
CA PHE A 175 -21.47 8.73 9.20
C PHE A 175 -22.78 9.41 9.63
N PRO A 176 -23.49 8.88 10.64
CA PRO A 176 -24.55 9.60 11.33
C PRO A 176 -24.03 10.91 11.92
N ASP A 177 -24.90 11.91 12.06
CA ASP A 177 -24.52 13.22 12.62
C ASP A 177 -23.89 13.10 14.02
N ALA A 178 -24.36 12.19 14.85
CA ALA A 178 -23.76 11.91 16.16
C ALA A 178 -22.31 11.46 16.06
N THR A 179 -21.98 10.59 15.09
CA THR A 179 -20.61 10.12 14.85
C THR A 179 -19.71 11.24 14.31
N ARG A 180 -20.22 12.05 13.37
CA ARG A 180 -19.48 13.23 12.87
C ARG A 180 -19.16 14.19 14.01
N HIS A 181 -20.17 14.51 14.85
CA HIS A 181 -20.00 15.35 16.01
C HIS A 181 -18.97 14.78 16.99
N GLU A 182 -18.98 13.46 17.22
CA GLU A 182 -17.98 12.82 18.09
C GLU A 182 -16.57 12.96 17.53
N VAL A 183 -16.34 12.71 16.23
CA VAL A 183 -15.04 12.91 15.57
C VAL A 183 -14.59 14.37 15.67
N GLU A 184 -15.48 15.32 15.45
CA GLU A 184 -15.20 16.76 15.51
C GLU A 184 -14.82 17.22 16.92
N GLN A 185 -15.57 16.80 17.94
CA GLN A 185 -15.39 17.26 19.33
C GLN A 185 -14.28 16.51 20.06
N LYS A 186 -14.20 15.19 19.89
CA LYS A 186 -13.22 14.35 20.59
C LYS A 186 -11.96 14.10 19.76
N GLY A 187 -11.95 14.41 18.46
CA GLY A 187 -10.85 14.15 17.54
C GLY A 187 -10.72 12.68 17.12
N LEU A 188 -11.58 11.79 17.63
CA LEU A 188 -11.49 10.35 17.45
C LEU A 188 -12.88 9.70 17.63
N TRP A 189 -13.17 8.71 16.77
CA TRP A 189 -14.28 7.76 16.95
C TRP A 189 -13.75 6.32 16.78
N MET A 190 -14.22 5.42 17.64
CA MET A 190 -13.86 4.00 17.61
C MET A 190 -14.91 3.23 16.82
N ARG A 191 -14.61 2.97 15.52
CA ARG A 191 -15.50 2.21 14.63
C ARG A 191 -15.46 0.73 14.96
N PRO A 192 -16.63 0.06 15.15
CA PRO A 192 -16.68 -1.40 15.23
C PRO A 192 -16.14 -2.06 13.95
N SER A 193 -15.36 -3.12 14.10
CA SER A 193 -14.88 -3.91 12.97
C SER A 193 -15.96 -4.86 12.46
N ALA A 194 -16.09 -5.01 11.14
CA ALA A 194 -16.88 -6.07 10.53
C ALA A 194 -16.16 -7.46 10.59
N TYR A 195 -14.88 -7.48 10.97
CA TYR A 195 -14.01 -8.66 10.85
C TYR A 195 -13.50 -9.20 12.20
N GLY A 196 -14.01 -8.71 13.31
CA GLY A 196 -13.62 -9.14 14.67
C GLY A 196 -14.08 -8.17 15.73
N GLU A 197 -13.71 -8.43 16.99
CA GLU A 197 -14.07 -7.60 18.15
C GLU A 197 -13.25 -6.30 18.25
N GLU A 198 -12.24 -6.13 17.41
CA GLU A 198 -11.37 -4.96 17.44
C GLU A 198 -12.10 -3.69 16.96
N LEU A 199 -11.81 -2.58 17.62
CA LEU A 199 -12.28 -1.26 17.22
C LEU A 199 -11.24 -0.57 16.33
N TYR A 200 -11.72 0.13 15.30
CA TYR A 200 -10.87 0.93 14.41
C TYR A 200 -10.91 2.41 14.81
N PRO A 201 -9.79 3.00 15.24
CA PRO A 201 -9.77 4.43 15.52
C PRO A 201 -9.81 5.21 14.20
N ILE A 202 -10.88 6.00 14.03
CA ILE A 202 -11.02 6.96 12.94
C ILE A 202 -10.76 8.34 13.53
N THR A 203 -9.66 8.95 13.13
CA THR A 203 -9.25 10.27 13.66
C THR A 203 -9.77 11.41 12.79
N ARG A 204 -10.00 12.57 13.42
CA ARG A 204 -10.30 13.79 12.68
C ARG A 204 -9.16 14.14 11.72
N ALA A 205 -7.90 13.95 12.14
CA ALA A 205 -6.72 14.21 11.31
C ALA A 205 -6.72 13.35 10.04
N LEU A 206 -7.11 12.06 10.11
CA LEU A 206 -7.23 11.18 8.94
C LEU A 206 -8.29 11.72 7.94
N ILE A 207 -9.45 12.15 8.43
CA ILE A 207 -10.52 12.70 7.58
C ILE A 207 -10.08 14.02 6.94
N GLU A 208 -9.57 14.97 7.74
CA GLU A 208 -9.15 16.29 7.26
C GLU A 208 -7.99 16.22 6.27
N ASP A 209 -7.04 15.33 6.52
CA ASP A 209 -5.92 15.12 5.59
C ASP A 209 -6.36 14.42 4.31
N GLY A 210 -7.22 13.40 4.41
CA GLY A 210 -7.76 12.71 3.23
C GLY A 210 -8.43 13.66 2.23
N ARG A 211 -9.11 14.71 2.71
CA ARG A 211 -9.74 15.74 1.86
C ARG A 211 -8.76 16.50 0.97
N LYS A 212 -7.48 16.51 1.30
CA LYS A 212 -6.43 17.13 0.46
C LYS A 212 -6.00 16.25 -0.71
N HIS A 213 -6.44 15.00 -0.72
CA HIS A 213 -5.98 13.96 -1.65
C HIS A 213 -7.11 13.36 -2.49
N LEU A 214 -8.29 13.99 -2.53
CA LEU A 214 -9.45 13.48 -3.26
C LEU A 214 -9.19 13.43 -4.77
N LEU A 215 -9.58 12.32 -5.40
CA LEU A 215 -9.38 12.05 -6.83
C LEU A 215 -10.70 11.97 -7.62
N LEU A 216 -11.79 11.49 -7.00
CA LEU A 216 -13.06 11.24 -7.72
C LEU A 216 -13.77 12.52 -8.17
N GLY A 217 -13.34 13.70 -7.69
CA GLY A 217 -13.82 15.00 -8.14
C GLY A 217 -13.26 15.45 -9.48
N GLY A 218 -12.26 14.76 -10.05
CA GLY A 218 -11.55 15.14 -11.27
C GLY A 218 -11.30 13.97 -12.22
N LEU A 219 -10.53 14.23 -13.27
CA LEU A 219 -10.00 13.19 -14.14
C LEU A 219 -8.71 12.61 -13.57
N ILE A 220 -8.53 11.31 -13.77
CA ILE A 220 -7.36 10.55 -13.33
C ILE A 220 -6.56 10.14 -14.57
N GLU A 221 -5.26 10.39 -14.54
CA GLU A 221 -4.30 9.96 -15.55
C GLU A 221 -3.14 9.26 -14.85
N THR A 222 -2.94 7.99 -15.14
CA THR A 222 -1.84 7.20 -14.55
C THR A 222 -0.65 7.06 -15.50
N GLY A 223 -0.90 7.22 -16.80
CA GLY A 223 0.09 7.03 -17.87
C GLY A 223 0.49 5.57 -18.07
N CYS A 224 -0.27 4.62 -17.51
CA CYS A 224 -0.08 3.19 -17.69
C CYS A 224 -1.41 2.44 -17.63
N PRO A 225 -1.49 1.20 -18.17
CA PRO A 225 -2.69 0.38 -18.06
C PRO A 225 -3.04 0.04 -16.61
N VAL A 226 -4.34 -0.07 -16.32
CA VAL A 226 -4.88 -0.36 -14.97
C VAL A 226 -5.85 -1.52 -15.03
N HIS A 227 -5.65 -2.54 -14.16
CA HIS A 227 -6.60 -3.62 -13.98
C HIS A 227 -7.21 -3.54 -12.57
N ILE A 228 -8.53 -3.40 -12.48
CA ILE A 228 -9.28 -3.33 -11.22
C ILE A 228 -9.98 -4.67 -10.97
N LEU A 229 -9.76 -5.26 -9.79
CA LEU A 229 -10.47 -6.44 -9.30
C LEU A 229 -11.43 -6.01 -8.19
N GLN A 230 -12.74 -6.25 -8.37
CA GLN A 230 -13.76 -5.79 -7.42
C GLN A 230 -14.76 -6.90 -7.10
N GLY A 231 -14.96 -7.16 -5.82
CA GLY A 231 -16.02 -8.03 -5.32
C GLY A 231 -17.40 -7.36 -5.40
N VAL A 232 -18.42 -8.11 -5.86
CA VAL A 232 -19.80 -7.58 -5.91
C VAL A 232 -20.46 -7.63 -4.54
N GLU A 233 -20.04 -8.58 -3.68
CA GLU A 233 -20.52 -8.73 -2.30
C GLU A 233 -19.64 -8.01 -1.27
N ASP A 234 -18.82 -7.06 -1.72
CA ASP A 234 -17.98 -6.21 -0.87
C ASP A 234 -18.84 -5.23 -0.05
N PRO A 235 -18.89 -5.35 1.30
CA PRO A 235 -19.67 -4.46 2.14
C PRO A 235 -18.97 -3.14 2.45
N ASP A 236 -17.63 -3.07 2.31
CA ASP A 236 -16.82 -1.90 2.65
C ASP A 236 -16.65 -0.94 1.47
N VAL A 237 -16.42 -1.52 0.27
CA VAL A 237 -16.28 -0.77 -0.99
C VAL A 237 -17.31 -1.30 -1.99
N PRO A 238 -18.48 -0.69 -2.11
CA PRO A 238 -19.49 -1.12 -3.06
C PRO A 238 -18.95 -1.16 -4.48
N TRP A 239 -19.25 -2.20 -5.26
CA TRP A 239 -18.75 -2.34 -6.64
C TRP A 239 -19.05 -1.13 -7.55
N ARG A 240 -20.11 -0.37 -7.24
CA ARG A 240 -20.44 0.87 -7.94
C ARG A 240 -19.38 1.95 -7.75
N HIS A 241 -18.66 1.94 -6.64
CA HIS A 241 -17.53 2.83 -6.39
C HIS A 241 -16.37 2.54 -7.36
N ALA A 242 -16.11 1.25 -7.67
CA ALA A 242 -15.14 0.87 -8.69
C ALA A 242 -15.59 1.29 -10.10
N VAL A 243 -16.89 1.22 -10.42
CA VAL A 243 -17.43 1.71 -11.70
C VAL A 243 -17.29 3.24 -11.80
N GLU A 244 -17.57 3.96 -10.72
CA GLU A 244 -17.32 5.41 -10.67
C GLU A 244 -15.85 5.72 -10.89
N LEU A 245 -14.95 5.02 -10.22
CA LEU A 245 -13.50 5.17 -10.42
C LEU A 245 -13.11 4.97 -11.90
N VAL A 246 -13.60 3.91 -12.56
CA VAL A 246 -13.34 3.68 -13.99
C VAL A 246 -13.79 4.88 -14.83
N SER A 247 -14.91 5.51 -14.51
CA SER A 247 -15.43 6.68 -15.26
C SER A 247 -14.55 7.93 -15.12
N ARG A 248 -13.62 7.95 -14.17
CA ARG A 248 -12.70 9.08 -13.93
C ARG A 248 -11.40 8.96 -14.72
N PHE A 249 -11.03 7.79 -15.21
CA PHE A 249 -9.86 7.66 -16.08
C PHE A 249 -10.13 8.28 -17.44
N SER A 250 -9.22 9.15 -17.90
CA SER A 250 -9.43 9.93 -19.12
C SER A 250 -8.83 9.29 -20.36
N ARG A 251 -7.68 8.66 -20.24
CA ARG A 251 -6.89 8.16 -21.40
C ARG A 251 -6.26 6.80 -21.16
N ASP A 252 -6.23 6.33 -19.95
CA ASP A 252 -5.59 5.06 -19.60
C ASP A 252 -6.43 3.88 -20.09
N ASP A 253 -5.77 2.78 -20.47
CA ASP A 253 -6.44 1.51 -20.71
C ASP A 253 -6.84 0.89 -19.36
N VAL A 254 -8.14 0.75 -19.12
CA VAL A 254 -8.68 0.31 -17.82
C VAL A 254 -9.57 -0.91 -18.01
N VAL A 255 -9.20 -2.00 -17.35
CA VAL A 255 -10.02 -3.21 -17.26
C VAL A 255 -10.62 -3.30 -15.85
N LEU A 256 -11.94 -3.50 -15.76
CA LEU A 256 -12.64 -3.79 -14.50
C LEU A 256 -13.18 -5.23 -14.52
N THR A 257 -12.68 -6.05 -13.61
CA THR A 257 -13.19 -7.40 -13.38
C THR A 257 -14.08 -7.40 -12.13
N LEU A 258 -15.39 -7.65 -12.35
CA LEU A 258 -16.34 -7.83 -11.26
C LEU A 258 -16.44 -9.31 -10.89
N ILE A 259 -16.19 -9.64 -9.62
CA ILE A 259 -16.24 -10.98 -9.06
C ILE A 259 -17.56 -11.12 -8.30
N LYS A 260 -18.50 -11.89 -8.87
CA LYS A 260 -19.91 -11.94 -8.43
C LYS A 260 -20.07 -12.27 -6.95
N ASP A 261 -19.32 -13.24 -6.46
CA ASP A 261 -19.32 -13.75 -5.09
C ASP A 261 -18.10 -13.29 -4.28
N GLY A 262 -17.39 -12.27 -4.77
CA GLY A 262 -16.21 -11.69 -4.12
C GLY A 262 -16.59 -10.73 -2.99
N ASP A 263 -15.92 -10.90 -1.86
CA ASP A 263 -15.96 -9.98 -0.71
C ASP A 263 -14.89 -8.87 -0.82
N HIS A 264 -14.77 -8.02 0.21
CA HIS A 264 -13.75 -6.97 0.28
C HIS A 264 -12.32 -7.52 0.27
N ARG A 265 -12.12 -8.68 0.86
CA ARG A 265 -10.77 -9.25 1.02
C ARG A 265 -10.22 -9.79 -0.28
N LEU A 266 -11.05 -10.39 -1.14
CA LEU A 266 -10.62 -11.09 -2.35
C LEU A 266 -9.38 -11.94 -2.09
N SER A 267 -9.50 -12.84 -1.10
CA SER A 267 -8.36 -13.61 -0.58
C SER A 267 -8.55 -15.12 -0.65
N ARG A 268 -9.65 -15.60 -1.27
CA ARG A 268 -9.84 -17.03 -1.60
C ARG A 268 -8.81 -17.45 -2.64
N GLN A 269 -8.58 -18.74 -2.80
CA GLN A 269 -7.60 -19.26 -3.75
C GLN A 269 -7.86 -18.75 -5.18
N GLU A 270 -9.10 -18.80 -5.64
CA GLU A 270 -9.51 -18.29 -6.95
C GLU A 270 -9.33 -16.79 -7.12
N ASP A 271 -9.45 -15.99 -6.05
CA ASP A 271 -9.21 -14.55 -6.09
C ASP A 271 -7.73 -14.25 -6.22
N ILE A 272 -6.89 -15.01 -5.52
CA ILE A 272 -5.42 -14.92 -5.63
C ILE A 272 -4.97 -15.32 -7.05
N GLU A 273 -5.59 -16.34 -7.66
CA GLU A 273 -5.29 -16.71 -9.05
C GLU A 273 -5.69 -15.61 -10.04
N ARG A 274 -6.83 -14.92 -9.82
CA ARG A 274 -7.22 -13.74 -10.61
C ARG A 274 -6.23 -12.59 -10.44
N LEU A 275 -5.74 -12.36 -9.20
CA LEU A 275 -4.68 -11.38 -8.97
C LEU A 275 -3.43 -11.70 -9.78
N PHE A 276 -2.97 -12.96 -9.78
CA PHE A 276 -1.80 -13.35 -10.57
C PHE A 276 -2.05 -13.24 -12.07
N ALA A 277 -3.26 -13.56 -12.54
CA ALA A 277 -3.62 -13.37 -13.93
C ALA A 277 -3.55 -11.89 -14.35
N ALA A 278 -4.11 -10.98 -13.54
CA ALA A 278 -4.03 -9.55 -13.78
C ALA A 278 -2.58 -9.02 -13.76
N VAL A 279 -1.75 -9.49 -12.83
CA VAL A 279 -0.33 -9.09 -12.76
C VAL A 279 0.48 -9.60 -13.96
N LYS A 280 0.09 -10.73 -14.58
CA LYS A 280 0.77 -11.29 -15.76
C LYS A 280 0.53 -10.50 -17.05
N GLU A 281 -0.46 -9.62 -17.07
CA GLU A 281 -0.71 -8.74 -18.22
C GLU A 281 0.40 -7.69 -18.44
N PHE A 282 1.24 -7.52 -17.42
CA PHE A 282 2.38 -6.60 -17.38
C PHE A 282 3.68 -7.41 -17.33
#